data_0c4e033e002d8ab029a1bd4bc95d10c8
#
_entry.id   0c4e033e002d8ab029a1bd4bc95d10c8
#
_cell.length_a   1.000
_cell.length_b   1.000
_cell.length_c   1.000
_cell.angle_alpha   90.00
_cell.angle_beta   90.00
_cell.angle_gamma   90.00
#
_symmetry.space_group_name_H-M   'P 1'
#
loop_
_entity.id
_entity.type
_entity.pdbx_description
1 polymer ?
#
loop_
_entity_poly.entity_id
_entity_poly.type
_entity_poly.pdbx_seq_one_letter_code
_entity_poly.pdbx_strand_id
1 'polypeptide(L)'
;MEWLYIVCIVVAAVAMVVITTIIPYGVFMRYVVNSAASWPEPAGILMMIIFSFIGGAAAYRANAHIAVGTVLNMVNAANRKRLEFAGDVGMGIIGIFMMKWGVQLVQTVWQNSIAEFPDISAGATYLPIPIAGVITLLFCIERLWLGQPPPDSFTFRDQPQTDS
;
A
#
# COMPACT_ATOMS: atom_id res chain seq x y z
N MET A 1 -3.89 -2.26 -16.88
CA MET A 1 -3.52 -2.16 -15.44
C MET A 1 -2.91 -0.83 -15.01
N GLU A 2 -2.49 0.06 -15.96
CA GLU A 2 -1.93 1.38 -15.59
C GLU A 2 -2.89 2.28 -14.83
N TRP A 3 -4.16 2.32 -15.22
CA TRP A 3 -5.19 3.09 -14.52
C TRP A 3 -5.32 2.70 -13.03
N LEU A 4 -5.31 1.40 -12.75
CA LEU A 4 -5.39 0.90 -11.37
C LEU A 4 -4.16 1.35 -10.56
N TYR A 5 -2.98 1.30 -11.17
CA TYR A 5 -1.74 1.77 -10.57
C TYR A 5 -1.77 3.27 -10.25
N ILE A 6 -2.22 4.10 -11.22
CA ILE A 6 -2.35 5.55 -11.02
C ILE A 6 -3.34 5.85 -9.89
N VAL A 7 -4.48 5.16 -9.85
CA VAL A 7 -5.46 5.32 -8.77
C VAL A 7 -4.83 4.98 -7.41
N CYS A 8 -4.07 3.88 -7.31
CA CYS A 8 -3.39 3.51 -6.06
C CYS A 8 -2.38 4.56 -5.62
N ILE A 9 -1.58 5.11 -6.55
CA ILE A 9 -0.61 6.18 -6.23
C ILE A 9 -1.35 7.44 -5.76
N VAL A 10 -2.40 7.87 -6.47
CA VAL A 10 -3.15 9.08 -6.10
C VAL A 10 -3.78 8.91 -4.72
N VAL A 11 -4.39 7.77 -4.44
CA VAL A 11 -4.98 7.47 -3.12
C VAL A 11 -3.90 7.49 -2.04
N ALA A 12 -2.75 6.86 -2.28
CA ALA A 12 -1.65 6.85 -1.33
C ALA A 12 -1.07 8.26 -1.10
N ALA A 13 -0.89 9.05 -2.17
CA ALA A 13 -0.40 10.41 -2.08
C ALA A 13 -1.36 11.33 -1.30
N VAL A 14 -2.67 11.23 -1.57
CA VAL A 14 -3.69 11.99 -0.82
C VAL A 14 -3.68 11.58 0.65
N ALA A 15 -3.64 10.28 0.95
CA ALA A 15 -3.57 9.81 2.34
C ALA A 15 -2.33 10.36 3.05
N MET A 16 -1.17 10.37 2.39
CA MET A 16 0.07 10.92 2.94
C MET A 16 -0.03 12.42 3.24
N VAL A 17 -0.58 13.22 2.32
CA VAL A 17 -0.80 14.67 2.52
C VAL A 17 -1.74 14.91 3.69
N VAL A 18 -2.81 14.14 3.78
CA VAL A 18 -3.79 14.23 4.87
C VAL A 18 -3.13 13.91 6.22
N ILE A 19 -2.34 12.84 6.32
CA ILE A 19 -1.59 12.50 7.55
C ILE A 19 -0.67 13.65 7.95
N THR A 20 0.12 14.15 6.99
CA THR A 20 1.10 15.21 7.23
C THR A 20 0.45 16.51 7.70
N THR A 21 -0.82 16.73 7.39
CA THR A 21 -1.59 17.89 7.82
C THR A 21 -2.30 17.66 9.16
N ILE A 22 -2.93 16.50 9.33
CA ILE A 22 -3.77 16.19 10.50
C ILE A 22 -2.93 16.00 11.76
N ILE A 23 -1.79 15.30 11.67
CA ILE A 23 -0.96 15.02 12.86
C ILE A 23 -0.40 16.30 13.48
N PRO A 24 0.27 17.21 12.74
CA PRO A 24 0.70 18.49 13.30
C PRO A 24 -0.46 19.35 13.81
N TYR A 25 -1.60 19.34 13.13
CA TYR A 25 -2.80 20.03 13.59
C TYR A 25 -3.25 19.51 14.96
N GLY A 26 -3.31 18.20 15.17
CA GLY A 26 -3.67 17.59 16.46
C GLY A 26 -2.69 17.98 17.57
N VAL A 27 -1.39 17.98 17.26
CA VAL A 27 -0.34 18.42 18.19
C VAL A 27 -0.50 19.91 18.55
N PHE A 28 -0.71 20.76 17.55
CA PHE A 28 -0.93 22.20 17.76
C PHE A 28 -2.14 22.48 18.64
N MET A 29 -3.27 21.82 18.37
CA MET A 29 -4.50 21.96 19.17
C MET A 29 -4.27 21.57 20.61
N ARG A 30 -3.54 20.47 20.86
CA ARG A 30 -3.27 19.95 22.22
C ARG A 30 -2.33 20.86 23.01
N TYR A 31 -1.24 21.34 22.42
CA TYR A 31 -0.18 22.02 23.15
C TYR A 31 -0.23 23.55 23.09
N VAL A 32 -0.82 24.14 22.04
CA VAL A 32 -0.91 25.59 21.89
C VAL A 32 -2.28 26.11 22.27
N VAL A 33 -3.34 25.46 21.79
CA VAL A 33 -4.72 25.88 22.04
C VAL A 33 -5.26 25.33 23.37
N ASN A 34 -4.58 24.32 23.97
CA ASN A 34 -5.03 23.60 25.16
C ASN A 34 -6.43 22.96 24.98
N SER A 35 -6.78 22.64 23.73
CA SER A 35 -8.03 21.97 23.37
C SER A 35 -7.68 20.65 22.72
N ALA A 36 -7.83 19.55 23.48
CA ALA A 36 -7.55 18.21 22.97
C ALA A 36 -8.69 17.75 22.07
N ALA A 37 -8.54 17.94 20.73
CA ALA A 37 -9.41 17.27 19.77
C ALA A 37 -9.07 15.77 19.75
N SER A 38 -10.07 14.90 19.91
CA SER A 38 -9.88 13.44 19.96
C SER A 38 -9.78 12.78 18.58
N TRP A 39 -10.30 13.42 17.53
CA TRP A 39 -10.43 12.85 16.20
C TRP A 39 -9.15 12.81 15.33
N PRO A 40 -8.11 13.68 15.50
CA PRO A 40 -6.97 13.69 14.59
C PRO A 40 -6.14 12.41 14.63
N GLU A 41 -5.99 11.82 15.80
CA GLU A 41 -5.19 10.61 16.01
C GLU A 41 -5.83 9.39 15.33
N PRO A 42 -7.12 9.05 15.55
CA PRO A 42 -7.79 7.97 14.83
C PRO A 42 -7.88 8.21 13.31
N ALA A 43 -8.10 9.45 12.87
CA ALA A 43 -8.10 9.79 11.45
C ALA A 43 -6.73 9.57 10.82
N GLY A 44 -5.64 9.94 11.51
CA GLY A 44 -4.28 9.68 11.08
C GLY A 44 -3.98 8.18 10.94
N ILE A 45 -4.43 7.36 11.89
CA ILE A 45 -4.27 5.89 11.83
C ILE A 45 -5.01 5.32 10.62
N LEU A 46 -6.24 5.74 10.36
CA LEU A 46 -7.02 5.30 9.20
C LEU A 46 -6.31 5.64 7.88
N MET A 47 -5.82 6.86 7.74
CA MET A 47 -5.07 7.28 6.56
C MET A 47 -3.75 6.52 6.42
N MET A 48 -3.08 6.20 7.53
CA MET A 48 -1.85 5.41 7.54
C MET A 48 -2.10 3.97 7.05
N ILE A 49 -3.22 3.36 7.41
CA ILE A 49 -3.61 2.04 6.90
C ILE A 49 -3.82 2.10 5.38
N ILE A 50 -4.58 3.09 4.89
CA ILE A 50 -4.80 3.28 3.45
C ILE A 50 -3.47 3.47 2.72
N PHE A 51 -2.64 4.40 3.20
CA PHE A 51 -1.33 4.69 2.61
C PHE A 51 -0.43 3.44 2.55
N SER A 52 -0.32 2.70 3.66
CA SER A 52 0.59 1.56 3.76
C SER A 52 0.16 0.40 2.87
N PHE A 53 -1.11 0.04 2.86
CA PHE A 53 -1.57 -1.14 2.13
C PHE A 53 -1.76 -0.86 0.64
N ILE A 54 -2.43 0.24 0.27
CA ILE A 54 -2.65 0.59 -1.14
C ILE A 54 -1.35 1.09 -1.78
N GLY A 55 -0.57 1.90 -1.06
CA GLY A 55 0.75 2.34 -1.51
C GLY A 55 1.73 1.18 -1.65
N GLY A 56 1.70 0.21 -0.72
CA GLY A 56 2.50 -1.02 -0.81
C GLY A 56 2.19 -1.85 -2.05
N ALA A 57 0.91 -1.99 -2.43
CA ALA A 57 0.51 -2.67 -3.67
C ALA A 57 1.03 -1.93 -4.92
N ALA A 58 0.99 -0.59 -4.94
CA ALA A 58 1.56 0.21 -6.02
C ALA A 58 3.09 0.10 -6.06
N ALA A 59 3.77 0.14 -4.92
CA ALA A 59 5.23 -0.02 -4.81
C ALA A 59 5.70 -1.38 -5.33
N TYR A 60 4.93 -2.45 -5.09
CA TYR A 60 5.21 -3.77 -5.65
C TYR A 60 5.21 -3.73 -7.20
N ARG A 61 4.18 -3.13 -7.81
CA ARG A 61 4.11 -3.01 -9.28
C ARG A 61 5.25 -2.18 -9.85
N ALA A 62 5.67 -1.13 -9.14
CA ALA A 62 6.77 -0.24 -9.52
C ALA A 62 8.17 -0.85 -9.34
N ASN A 63 8.30 -2.11 -8.87
CA ASN A 63 9.60 -2.68 -8.49
C ASN A 63 10.39 -1.82 -7.49
N ALA A 64 9.70 -0.99 -6.71
CA ALA A 64 10.32 -0.04 -5.80
C ALA A 64 10.99 -0.69 -4.57
N HIS A 65 11.04 -2.02 -4.50
CA HIS A 65 11.79 -2.73 -3.47
C HIS A 65 13.29 -2.72 -3.80
N ILE A 66 13.93 -1.60 -3.51
CA ILE A 66 15.37 -1.33 -3.77
C ILE A 66 16.25 -2.45 -3.20
N ALA A 67 15.91 -3.02 -2.05
CA ALA A 67 16.63 -4.13 -1.43
C ALA A 67 16.66 -5.37 -2.33
N VAL A 68 15.56 -5.67 -3.01
CA VAL A 68 15.49 -6.81 -3.94
C VAL A 68 16.31 -6.49 -5.20
N GLY A 69 16.25 -5.27 -5.70
CA GLY A 69 17.05 -4.83 -6.87
C GLY A 69 18.55 -4.97 -6.63
N THR A 70 19.04 -4.56 -5.46
CA THR A 70 20.47 -4.69 -5.09
C THR A 70 20.91 -6.15 -5.04
N VAL A 71 20.11 -7.03 -4.42
CA VAL A 71 20.41 -8.47 -4.38
C VAL A 71 20.37 -9.09 -5.77
N LEU A 72 19.41 -8.70 -6.61
CA LEU A 72 19.30 -9.18 -7.99
C LEU A 72 20.51 -8.80 -8.86
N ASN A 73 21.12 -7.65 -8.60
CA ASN A 73 22.32 -7.22 -9.33
C ASN A 73 23.61 -7.96 -8.91
N MET A 74 23.61 -8.60 -7.74
CA MET A 74 24.73 -9.41 -7.23
C MET A 74 24.68 -10.89 -7.66
N VAL A 75 23.59 -11.31 -8.30
CA VAL A 75 23.30 -12.72 -8.60
C VAL A 75 23.37 -12.95 -10.11
N ASN A 76 23.87 -14.13 -10.50
CA ASN A 76 24.02 -14.55 -11.89
C ASN A 76 22.68 -14.56 -12.65
N ALA A 77 22.68 -14.24 -13.96
CA ALA A 77 21.46 -14.04 -14.78
C ALA A 77 20.43 -15.20 -14.70
N ALA A 78 20.90 -16.45 -14.55
CA ALA A 78 20.02 -17.62 -14.40
C ALA A 78 19.30 -17.66 -13.03
N ASN A 79 19.99 -17.24 -11.98
CA ASN A 79 19.46 -17.21 -10.63
C ASN A 79 18.58 -15.96 -10.40
N ARG A 80 18.83 -14.88 -11.11
CA ARG A 80 18.02 -13.66 -11.08
C ARG A 80 16.56 -13.96 -11.45
N LYS A 81 16.31 -14.66 -12.56
CA LYS A 81 14.94 -15.04 -12.95
C LYS A 81 14.24 -15.91 -11.94
N ARG A 82 14.97 -16.84 -11.28
CA ARG A 82 14.39 -17.68 -10.23
C ARG A 82 14.03 -16.86 -8.98
N LEU A 83 14.86 -15.90 -8.64
CA LEU A 83 14.64 -15.04 -7.47
C LEU A 83 13.47 -14.08 -7.71
N GLU A 84 13.36 -13.51 -8.91
CA GLU A 84 12.22 -12.68 -9.33
C GLU A 84 10.92 -13.49 -9.25
N PHE A 85 10.90 -14.69 -9.82
CA PHE A 85 9.74 -15.59 -9.75
C PHE A 85 9.37 -15.99 -8.32
N ALA A 86 10.36 -16.31 -7.48
CA ALA A 86 10.13 -16.62 -6.07
C ALA A 86 9.54 -15.43 -5.30
N GLY A 87 10.02 -14.21 -5.62
CA GLY A 87 9.47 -12.96 -5.06
C GLY A 87 8.00 -12.74 -5.48
N ASP A 88 7.68 -12.95 -6.74
CA ASP A 88 6.32 -12.81 -7.24
C ASP A 88 5.37 -13.86 -6.63
N VAL A 89 5.81 -15.12 -6.49
CA VAL A 89 5.05 -16.15 -5.78
C VAL A 89 4.85 -15.78 -4.31
N GLY A 90 5.89 -15.28 -3.64
CA GLY A 90 5.80 -14.80 -2.26
C GLY A 90 4.77 -13.68 -2.10
N MET A 91 4.79 -12.70 -3.00
CA MET A 91 3.80 -11.61 -3.02
C MET A 91 2.38 -12.11 -3.32
N GLY A 92 2.23 -13.11 -4.18
CA GLY A 92 0.95 -13.78 -4.42
C GLY A 92 0.40 -14.45 -3.16
N ILE A 93 1.25 -15.15 -2.40
CA ILE A 93 0.87 -15.77 -1.12
C ILE A 93 0.43 -14.70 -0.11
N ILE A 94 1.18 -13.61 0.00
CA ILE A 94 0.83 -12.47 0.87
C ILE A 94 -0.51 -11.87 0.44
N GLY A 95 -0.74 -11.67 -0.85
CA GLY A 95 -2.00 -11.14 -1.36
C GLY A 95 -3.20 -12.03 -1.01
N ILE A 96 -3.09 -13.36 -1.15
CA ILE A 96 -4.12 -14.32 -0.75
C ILE A 96 -4.35 -14.26 0.78
N PHE A 97 -3.27 -14.20 1.54
CA PHE A 97 -3.34 -14.07 3.00
C PHE A 97 -4.09 -12.79 3.39
N MET A 98 -3.71 -11.63 2.83
CA MET A 98 -4.37 -10.35 3.10
C MET A 98 -5.84 -10.37 2.72
N MET A 99 -6.21 -10.97 1.59
CA MET A 99 -7.58 -11.10 1.16
C MET A 99 -8.39 -11.95 2.14
N LYS A 100 -7.93 -13.17 2.47
CA LYS A 100 -8.67 -14.11 3.32
C LYS A 100 -8.80 -13.59 4.75
N TRP A 101 -7.70 -13.28 5.39
CA TRP A 101 -7.70 -12.84 6.80
C TRP A 101 -8.15 -11.39 6.95
N GLY A 102 -7.93 -10.54 5.95
CA GLY A 102 -8.46 -9.17 5.91
C GLY A 102 -9.98 -9.16 5.90
N VAL A 103 -10.63 -10.01 5.10
CA VAL A 103 -12.09 -10.14 5.10
C VAL A 103 -12.59 -10.67 6.46
N GLN A 104 -11.93 -11.67 7.03
CA GLN A 104 -12.27 -12.18 8.36
C GLN A 104 -12.14 -11.10 9.44
N LEU A 105 -11.07 -10.32 9.41
CA LEU A 105 -10.85 -9.21 10.34
C LEU A 105 -11.98 -8.19 10.22
N VAL A 106 -12.28 -7.73 9.00
CA VAL A 106 -13.36 -6.78 8.73
C VAL A 106 -14.68 -7.29 9.28
N GLN A 107 -15.03 -8.55 9.05
CA GLN A 107 -16.27 -9.15 9.53
C GLN A 107 -16.32 -9.22 11.07
N THR A 108 -15.21 -9.58 11.70
CA THR A 108 -15.12 -9.72 13.16
C THR A 108 -15.35 -8.39 13.89
N VAL A 109 -14.81 -7.29 13.34
CA VAL A 109 -14.89 -5.98 13.98
C VAL A 109 -15.96 -5.06 13.37
N TRP A 110 -16.79 -5.59 12.45
CA TRP A 110 -17.80 -4.79 11.75
C TRP A 110 -18.82 -4.14 12.66
N GLN A 111 -19.20 -4.84 13.73
CA GLN A 111 -20.19 -4.36 14.72
C GLN A 111 -19.60 -3.37 15.73
N ASN A 112 -18.27 -3.23 15.77
CA ASN A 112 -17.62 -2.31 16.69
C ASN A 112 -17.59 -0.93 16.06
N SER A 113 -17.96 0.11 16.82
CA SER A 113 -17.80 1.51 16.42
C SER A 113 -16.49 2.08 16.95
N ILE A 114 -15.96 3.08 16.25
CA ILE A 114 -14.80 3.86 16.73
C ILE A 114 -15.35 4.90 17.71
N ALA A 115 -14.74 5.02 18.89
CA ALA A 115 -15.24 5.90 19.94
C ALA A 115 -15.34 7.37 19.50
N GLU A 116 -14.40 7.82 18.67
CA GLU A 116 -14.33 9.19 18.13
C GLU A 116 -15.22 9.39 16.91
N PHE A 117 -15.62 8.32 16.24
CA PHE A 117 -16.48 8.32 15.05
C PHE A 117 -17.56 7.23 15.18
N PRO A 118 -18.60 7.46 16.01
CA PRO A 118 -19.60 6.42 16.30
C PRO A 118 -20.37 5.95 15.05
N ASP A 119 -20.46 6.79 14.03
CA ASP A 119 -21.11 6.46 12.75
C ASP A 119 -20.23 5.60 11.81
N ILE A 120 -18.93 5.44 12.13
CA ILE A 120 -18.00 4.65 11.33
C ILE A 120 -17.72 3.32 12.02
N SER A 121 -18.02 2.22 11.35
CA SER A 121 -17.64 0.89 11.81
C SER A 121 -16.12 0.75 11.85
N ALA A 122 -15.59 0.15 12.92
CA ALA A 122 -14.19 -0.22 12.97
C ALA A 122 -13.79 -1.16 11.80
N GLY A 123 -14.73 -2.01 11.34
CA GLY A 123 -14.52 -2.84 10.15
C GLY A 123 -14.23 -2.04 8.88
N ALA A 124 -14.86 -0.87 8.70
CA ALA A 124 -14.61 0.00 7.55
C ALA A 124 -13.15 0.51 7.52
N THR A 125 -12.52 0.73 8.67
CA THR A 125 -11.11 1.14 8.80
C THR A 125 -10.15 0.08 8.25
N TYR A 126 -10.50 -1.19 8.33
CA TYR A 126 -9.67 -2.30 7.86
C TYR A 126 -9.97 -2.76 6.44
N LEU A 127 -10.99 -2.20 5.75
CA LEU A 127 -11.30 -2.51 4.35
C LEU A 127 -10.10 -2.31 3.38
N PRO A 128 -9.19 -1.36 3.57
CA PRO A 128 -8.03 -1.23 2.71
C PRO A 128 -7.16 -2.49 2.64
N ILE A 129 -7.14 -3.34 3.69
CA ILE A 129 -6.33 -4.55 3.75
C ILE A 129 -6.78 -5.59 2.70
N PRO A 130 -8.03 -6.09 2.70
CA PRO A 130 -8.46 -7.04 1.68
C PRO A 130 -8.49 -6.43 0.27
N ILE A 131 -8.80 -5.13 0.14
CA ILE A 131 -8.76 -4.42 -1.15
C ILE A 131 -7.34 -4.42 -1.71
N ALA A 132 -6.34 -4.03 -0.91
CA ALA A 132 -4.94 -4.08 -1.31
C ALA A 132 -4.47 -5.50 -1.61
N GLY A 133 -4.96 -6.51 -0.88
CA GLY A 133 -4.70 -7.92 -1.17
C GLY A 133 -5.16 -8.31 -2.58
N VAL A 134 -6.39 -7.91 -2.97
CA VAL A 134 -6.90 -8.14 -4.34
C VAL A 134 -6.06 -7.40 -5.38
N ILE A 135 -5.73 -6.13 -5.13
CA ILE A 135 -4.90 -5.31 -6.05
C ILE A 135 -3.52 -5.94 -6.23
N THR A 136 -2.89 -6.39 -5.13
CA THR A 136 -1.59 -7.07 -5.18
C THR A 136 -1.66 -8.36 -5.99
N LEU A 137 -2.71 -9.15 -5.82
CA LEU A 137 -2.94 -10.37 -6.63
C LEU A 137 -3.11 -10.05 -8.11
N LEU A 138 -3.86 -9.01 -8.46
CA LEU A 138 -4.03 -8.58 -9.84
C LEU A 138 -2.68 -8.16 -10.47
N PHE A 139 -1.85 -7.41 -9.75
CA PHE A 139 -0.52 -7.03 -10.22
C PHE A 139 0.43 -8.24 -10.29
N CYS A 140 0.32 -9.19 -9.37
CA CYS A 140 1.08 -10.43 -9.40
C CYS A 140 0.73 -11.27 -10.64
N ILE A 141 -0.55 -11.43 -10.95
CA ILE A 141 -1.02 -12.15 -12.15
C ILE A 141 -0.57 -11.43 -13.43
N GLU A 142 -0.71 -10.09 -13.49
CA GLU A 142 -0.21 -9.28 -14.62
C GLU A 142 1.28 -9.58 -14.86
N ARG A 143 2.08 -9.56 -13.81
CA ARG A 143 3.53 -9.75 -13.88
C ARG A 143 3.92 -11.17 -14.26
N LEU A 144 3.22 -12.18 -13.76
CA LEU A 144 3.48 -13.58 -14.10
C LEU A 144 3.08 -13.93 -15.55
N TRP A 145 2.04 -13.28 -16.10
CA TRP A 145 1.55 -13.57 -17.45
C TRP A 145 2.14 -12.70 -18.53
N LEU A 146 2.30 -11.40 -18.28
CA LEU A 146 2.75 -10.41 -19.24
C LEU A 146 4.23 -10.02 -19.06
N GLY A 147 4.87 -10.48 -17.98
CA GLY A 147 6.22 -10.06 -17.59
C GLY A 147 6.23 -8.68 -16.93
N GLN A 148 7.43 -8.12 -16.81
CA GLN A 148 7.59 -6.76 -16.27
C GLN A 148 6.93 -5.73 -17.20
N PRO A 149 6.29 -4.67 -16.64
CA PRO A 149 5.73 -3.60 -17.47
C PRO A 149 6.81 -3.00 -18.38
N PRO A 150 6.46 -2.59 -19.60
CA PRO A 150 7.43 -2.02 -20.54
C PRO A 150 8.08 -0.75 -19.95
N PRO A 151 9.35 -0.45 -20.29
CA PRO A 151 10.08 0.71 -19.76
C PRO A 151 9.42 2.06 -20.08
N ASP A 152 8.59 2.11 -21.12
CA ASP A 152 7.82 3.30 -21.51
C ASP A 152 6.54 3.50 -20.69
N SER A 153 6.21 2.56 -19.78
CA SER A 153 5.04 2.69 -18.92
C SER A 153 5.24 3.83 -17.93
N PHE A 154 4.13 4.48 -17.53
CA PHE A 154 4.11 5.55 -16.54
C PHE A 154 4.84 5.15 -15.24
N THR A 155 4.89 3.87 -14.94
CA THR A 155 5.55 3.28 -13.77
C THR A 155 7.06 3.57 -13.71
N PHE A 156 7.75 3.69 -14.86
CA PHE A 156 9.21 3.87 -14.94
C PHE A 156 9.64 5.23 -15.47
N ARG A 157 8.70 6.10 -15.84
CA ARG A 157 8.97 7.39 -16.48
C ARG A 157 9.84 8.33 -15.64
N ASP A 158 9.74 8.23 -14.32
CA ASP A 158 10.45 9.08 -13.36
C ASP A 158 11.68 8.40 -12.71
N GLN A 159 12.02 7.18 -13.15
CA GLN A 159 13.25 6.55 -12.66
C GLN A 159 14.43 7.07 -13.50
N PRO A 160 15.53 7.55 -12.86
CA PRO A 160 16.72 7.92 -13.60
C PRO A 160 17.21 6.71 -14.37
N GLN A 161 17.26 6.83 -15.72
CA GLN A 161 17.85 5.82 -16.57
C GLN A 161 19.33 5.79 -16.22
N THR A 162 19.76 4.74 -15.57
CA THR A 162 21.18 4.44 -15.40
C THR A 162 21.68 3.95 -16.74
N ASP A 163 22.08 4.90 -17.60
CA ASP A 163 22.88 4.62 -18.77
C ASP A 163 24.22 4.05 -18.28
N SER A 164 24.37 2.75 -18.41
CA SER A 164 25.62 2.01 -18.23
C SER A 164 26.14 1.50 -19.53
#